data_f018d1c1675dedd112ffd132744068b6
#
_entry.id   f018d1c1675dedd112ffd132744068b6
#
_cell.length_a   1.000
_cell.length_b   1.000
_cell.length_c   1.000
_cell.angle_alpha   90.00
_cell.angle_beta   90.00
_cell.angle_gamma   90.00
#
_symmetry.space_group_name_H-M   'P 1'
#
loop_
_entity.id
_entity.type
_entity.pdbx_description
1 polymer ?
#
loop_
_entity_poly.entity_id
_entity_poly.type
_entity_poly.pdbx_seq_one_letter_code
_entity_poly.pdbx_strand_id
1 'polypeptide(L)'
;RCIFMKMEDLGLALPPYREQVLPIQFNDALAANYGELRNKAKELIRKARKSRDGHLLSSTIQSLLAYPDRCMIAPEVITDKFGDVLFELPALPSEIIYPKEQELLDHIAINVKAGFRTMVYCTHTETRDITGRLASIIQRAGYRATVMKASISARRRMGWLREQRKRGLDVMICQPQLVELG
;
A
#
# COMPACT_ATOMS: atom_id res chain seq x y z
N ARG A 1 32.73 23.51 -2.48
CA ARG A 1 31.87 23.87 -3.63
C ARG A 1 30.93 22.71 -3.89
N CYS A 2 29.63 22.95 -3.75
CA CYS A 2 28.59 21.96 -4.13
C CYS A 2 28.18 22.27 -5.58
N ILE A 3 28.14 21.24 -6.42
CA ILE A 3 27.62 21.34 -7.78
C ILE A 3 26.20 20.72 -7.70
N PHE A 4 25.20 21.53 -8.00
CA PHE A 4 23.82 21.03 -8.16
C PHE A 4 23.63 20.75 -9.65
N MET A 5 23.44 19.47 -9.99
CA MET A 5 23.08 19.05 -11.34
C MET A 5 21.59 18.69 -11.36
N LYS A 6 20.85 19.23 -12.30
CA LYS A 6 19.48 18.78 -12.61
C LYS A 6 19.55 17.58 -13.55
N MET A 7 18.52 16.72 -13.53
CA MET A 7 18.44 15.59 -14.46
C MET A 7 18.54 16.01 -15.93
N GLU A 8 18.03 17.19 -16.28
CA GLU A 8 18.13 17.81 -17.61
C GLU A 8 19.59 18.07 -18.02
N ASP A 9 20.47 18.39 -17.08
CA ASP A 9 21.89 18.66 -17.32
C ASP A 9 22.68 17.40 -17.68
N LEU A 10 22.09 16.20 -17.42
CA LEU A 10 22.74 14.92 -17.75
C LEU A 10 22.54 14.48 -19.21
N GLY A 11 21.74 15.21 -20.00
CA GLY A 11 21.43 14.87 -21.39
C GLY A 11 20.78 13.51 -21.59
N LEU A 12 20.23 12.90 -20.53
CA LEU A 12 19.56 11.62 -20.59
C LEU A 12 18.13 11.82 -21.08
N ALA A 13 17.79 11.21 -22.20
CA ALA A 13 16.41 11.09 -22.66
C ALA A 13 15.66 10.17 -21.68
N LEU A 14 14.96 10.76 -20.71
CA LEU A 14 14.09 9.99 -19.83
C LEU A 14 12.87 9.49 -20.61
N PRO A 15 12.39 8.27 -20.33
CA PRO A 15 11.16 7.80 -20.93
C PRO A 15 9.99 8.73 -20.52
N PRO A 16 8.97 8.86 -21.40
CA PRO A 16 7.80 9.68 -21.05
C PRO A 16 7.14 9.17 -19.77
N TYR A 17 6.93 10.09 -18.83
CA TYR A 17 6.25 9.82 -17.57
C TYR A 17 4.81 10.30 -17.66
N ARG A 18 3.87 9.45 -17.25
CA ARG A 18 2.46 9.78 -17.12
C ARG A 18 1.96 9.33 -15.77
N GLU A 19 1.38 10.26 -15.03
CA GLU A 19 0.70 10.00 -13.77
C GLU A 19 -0.82 10.07 -13.98
N GLN A 20 -1.52 9.12 -13.38
CA GLN A 20 -2.98 9.08 -13.41
C GLN A 20 -3.50 8.68 -12.04
N VAL A 21 -4.38 9.52 -11.48
CA VAL A 21 -5.12 9.21 -10.27
C VAL A 21 -6.42 8.51 -10.66
N LEU A 22 -6.64 7.31 -10.09
CA LEU A 22 -7.85 6.52 -10.32
C LEU A 22 -8.76 6.62 -9.08
N PRO A 23 -9.89 7.30 -9.14
CA PRO A 23 -10.87 7.32 -8.07
C PRO A 23 -11.60 5.97 -8.05
N ILE A 24 -11.51 5.25 -6.94
CA ILE A 24 -12.16 3.93 -6.77
C ILE A 24 -13.28 4.07 -5.75
N GLN A 25 -14.49 3.67 -6.14
CA GLN A 25 -15.63 3.65 -5.23
C GLN A 25 -15.58 2.41 -4.35
N PHE A 26 -15.89 2.59 -3.07
CA PHE A 26 -16.03 1.47 -2.13
C PHE A 26 -17.31 0.68 -2.44
N ASN A 27 -17.28 -0.62 -2.19
CA ASN A 27 -18.51 -1.40 -2.11
C ASN A 27 -19.27 -1.06 -0.81
N ASP A 28 -20.53 -1.48 -0.73
CA ASP A 28 -21.43 -1.08 0.38
C ASP A 28 -20.87 -1.44 1.75
N ALA A 29 -20.30 -2.62 1.92
CA ALA A 29 -19.75 -3.07 3.20
C ALA A 29 -18.55 -2.22 3.64
N LEU A 30 -17.61 -1.96 2.72
CA LEU A 30 -16.45 -1.10 3.00
C LEU A 30 -16.88 0.35 3.22
N ALA A 31 -17.84 0.85 2.44
CA ALA A 31 -18.37 2.20 2.59
C ALA A 31 -19.06 2.41 3.94
N ALA A 32 -19.85 1.43 4.40
CA ALA A 32 -20.51 1.47 5.70
C ALA A 32 -19.48 1.53 6.84
N ASN A 33 -18.54 0.58 6.86
CA ASN A 33 -17.51 0.50 7.89
C ASN A 33 -16.59 1.74 7.87
N TYR A 34 -16.18 2.21 6.70
CA TYR A 34 -15.37 3.43 6.59
C TYR A 34 -16.14 4.68 7.05
N GLY A 35 -17.45 4.72 6.81
CA GLY A 35 -18.34 5.77 7.32
C GLY A 35 -18.36 5.81 8.85
N GLU A 36 -18.47 4.65 9.49
CA GLU A 36 -18.41 4.51 10.94
C GLU A 36 -17.06 4.96 11.51
N LEU A 37 -15.96 4.42 10.94
CA LEU A 37 -14.60 4.81 11.30
C LEU A 37 -14.39 6.33 11.16
N ARG A 38 -14.82 6.92 10.04
CA ARG A 38 -14.70 8.36 9.79
C ARG A 38 -15.45 9.20 10.82
N ASN A 39 -16.66 8.79 11.22
CA ASN A 39 -17.44 9.49 12.21
C ASN A 39 -16.77 9.43 13.59
N LYS A 40 -16.30 8.26 14.01
CA LYS A 40 -15.56 8.10 15.27
C LYS A 40 -14.23 8.85 15.24
N ALA A 41 -13.52 8.82 14.12
CA ALA A 41 -12.26 9.53 13.96
C ALA A 41 -12.41 11.05 14.15
N LYS A 42 -13.51 11.66 13.67
CA LYS A 42 -13.78 13.10 13.92
C LYS A 42 -13.86 13.41 15.41
N GLU A 43 -14.50 12.55 16.19
CA GLU A 43 -14.60 12.68 17.65
C GLU A 43 -13.21 12.55 18.29
N LEU A 44 -12.48 11.48 17.96
CA LEU A 44 -11.17 11.19 18.52
C LEU A 44 -10.12 12.25 18.17
N ILE A 45 -10.13 12.78 16.95
CA ILE A 45 -9.24 13.87 16.54
C ILE A 45 -9.53 15.14 17.35
N ARG A 46 -10.81 15.47 17.60
CA ARG A 46 -11.17 16.62 18.45
C ARG A 46 -10.67 16.40 19.89
N LYS A 47 -10.87 15.19 20.45
CA LYS A 47 -10.37 14.81 21.77
C LYS A 47 -8.85 14.95 21.83
N ALA A 48 -8.13 14.36 20.87
CA ALA A 48 -6.67 14.38 20.80
C ALA A 48 -6.11 15.82 20.74
N ARG A 49 -6.71 16.69 19.92
CA ARG A 49 -6.31 18.10 19.83
C ARG A 49 -6.54 18.85 21.14
N LYS A 50 -7.69 18.64 21.82
CA LYS A 50 -8.01 19.28 23.09
C LYS A 50 -7.06 18.84 24.21
N SER A 51 -6.73 17.56 24.27
CA SER A 51 -5.81 16.98 25.27
C SER A 51 -4.33 17.05 24.87
N ARG A 52 -4.00 17.55 23.68
CA ARG A 52 -2.65 17.55 23.08
C ARG A 52 -2.04 16.13 23.02
N ASP A 53 -2.88 15.14 22.78
CA ASP A 53 -2.46 13.73 22.64
C ASP A 53 -2.03 13.43 21.21
N GLY A 54 -0.73 13.53 20.96
CA GLY A 54 -0.14 13.26 19.64
C GLY A 54 -0.23 11.79 19.24
N HIS A 55 -0.22 10.86 20.21
CA HIS A 55 -0.36 9.43 19.93
C HIS A 55 -1.76 9.12 19.38
N LEU A 56 -2.81 9.57 20.08
CA LEU A 56 -4.18 9.35 19.65
C LEU A 56 -4.45 10.02 18.30
N LEU A 57 -3.91 11.23 18.07
CA LEU A 57 -4.04 11.92 16.78
C LEU A 57 -3.41 11.09 15.65
N SER A 58 -2.17 10.65 15.84
CA SER A 58 -1.43 9.89 14.84
C SER A 58 -2.10 8.53 14.56
N SER A 59 -2.46 7.75 15.58
CA SER A 59 -3.09 6.46 15.42
C SER A 59 -4.44 6.57 14.70
N THR A 60 -5.25 7.58 15.03
CA THR A 60 -6.55 7.81 14.38
C THR A 60 -6.38 8.16 12.89
N ILE A 61 -5.42 9.01 12.54
CA ILE A 61 -5.14 9.35 11.14
C ILE A 61 -4.62 8.13 10.38
N GLN A 62 -3.71 7.37 10.98
CA GLN A 62 -3.18 6.14 10.36
C GLN A 62 -4.28 5.09 10.12
N SER A 63 -5.24 4.96 11.03
CA SER A 63 -6.39 4.08 10.83
C SER A 63 -7.23 4.50 9.64
N LEU A 64 -7.54 5.79 9.49
CA LEU A 64 -8.27 6.31 8.32
C LEU A 64 -7.56 6.04 7.01
N LEU A 65 -6.24 6.21 6.97
CA LEU A 65 -5.44 6.03 5.76
C LEU A 65 -5.26 4.55 5.39
N ALA A 66 -5.08 3.68 6.39
CA ALA A 66 -4.76 2.28 6.16
C ALA A 66 -5.99 1.38 5.99
N TYR A 67 -7.13 1.74 6.60
CA TYR A 67 -8.32 0.87 6.64
C TYR A 67 -8.81 0.41 5.27
N PRO A 68 -8.90 1.27 4.23
CA PRO A 68 -9.36 0.83 2.92
C PRO A 68 -8.52 -0.28 2.28
N ASP A 69 -7.26 -0.38 2.66
CA ASP A 69 -6.32 -1.36 2.11
C ASP A 69 -6.23 -2.65 2.95
N ARG A 70 -6.69 -2.62 4.20
CA ARG A 70 -6.51 -3.75 5.14
C ARG A 70 -7.78 -4.19 5.88
N CYS A 71 -8.92 -3.64 5.52
CA CYS A 71 -10.22 -3.91 6.18
C CYS A 71 -10.57 -5.40 6.33
N MET A 72 -9.99 -6.26 5.50
CA MET A 72 -10.19 -7.72 5.47
C MET A 72 -9.07 -8.53 6.14
N ILE A 73 -8.02 -7.89 6.64
CA ILE A 73 -6.87 -8.61 7.23
C ILE A 73 -7.05 -8.83 8.72
N ALA A 74 -7.49 -7.78 9.43
CA ALA A 74 -7.68 -7.80 10.86
C ALA A 74 -8.68 -6.71 11.27
N PRO A 75 -9.27 -6.80 12.47
CA PRO A 75 -10.04 -5.70 13.05
C PRO A 75 -9.22 -4.41 13.09
N GLU A 76 -9.87 -3.29 12.87
CA GLU A 76 -9.23 -1.98 13.08
C GLU A 76 -9.49 -1.52 14.51
N VAL A 77 -8.43 -1.30 15.26
CA VAL A 77 -8.49 -0.91 16.67
C VAL A 77 -7.77 0.40 16.88
N ILE A 78 -8.44 1.36 17.50
CA ILE A 78 -7.84 2.63 17.93
C ILE A 78 -7.75 2.62 19.44
N THR A 79 -6.54 2.76 19.96
CA THR A 79 -6.26 2.81 21.40
C THR A 79 -5.77 4.18 21.82
N ASP A 80 -5.89 4.49 23.10
CA ASP A 80 -5.19 5.61 23.70
C ASP A 80 -3.72 5.26 24.03
N LYS A 81 -3.00 6.20 24.63
CA LYS A 81 -1.60 6.02 25.02
C LYS A 81 -1.36 5.01 26.15
N PHE A 82 -2.42 4.59 26.84
CA PHE A 82 -2.37 3.57 27.89
C PHE A 82 -2.72 2.17 27.37
N GLY A 83 -3.18 2.08 26.10
CA GLY A 83 -3.62 0.83 25.48
C GLY A 83 -5.12 0.56 25.61
N ASP A 84 -5.88 1.47 26.22
CA ASP A 84 -7.33 1.31 26.32
C ASP A 84 -7.99 1.47 24.94
N VAL A 85 -8.86 0.51 24.60
CA VAL A 85 -9.57 0.51 23.32
C VAL A 85 -10.63 1.60 23.31
N LEU A 86 -10.49 2.55 22.39
CA LEU A 86 -11.42 3.66 22.19
C LEU A 86 -12.41 3.41 21.05
N PHE A 87 -12.03 2.56 20.13
CA PHE A 87 -12.86 2.17 19.00
C PHE A 87 -12.33 0.86 18.40
N GLU A 88 -13.26 0.00 17.99
CA GLU A 88 -12.94 -1.24 17.29
C GLU A 88 -13.95 -1.45 16.16
N LEU A 89 -13.46 -1.88 15.02
CA LEU A 89 -14.24 -2.22 13.85
C LEU A 89 -13.86 -3.64 13.40
N PRO A 90 -14.81 -4.56 13.24
CA PRO A 90 -14.50 -5.93 12.85
C PRO A 90 -13.90 -5.99 11.45
N ALA A 91 -13.07 -6.99 11.21
CA ALA A 91 -12.55 -7.27 9.88
C ALA A 91 -13.68 -7.65 8.93
N LEU A 92 -13.60 -7.19 7.70
CA LEU A 92 -14.47 -7.61 6.62
C LEU A 92 -14.06 -9.01 6.09
N PRO A 93 -14.93 -9.71 5.36
CA PRO A 93 -14.62 -11.03 4.80
C PRO A 93 -13.34 -11.04 3.94
N SER A 94 -12.42 -11.95 4.23
CA SER A 94 -11.12 -12.02 3.56
C SER A 94 -11.15 -12.72 2.21
N GLU A 95 -12.20 -13.48 1.92
CA GLU A 95 -12.42 -14.20 0.67
C GLU A 95 -12.89 -13.30 -0.49
N ILE A 96 -13.37 -12.10 -0.17
CA ILE A 96 -13.85 -11.12 -1.16
C ILE A 96 -12.67 -10.35 -1.76
N ILE A 97 -12.71 -10.11 -3.07
CA ILE A 97 -11.84 -9.15 -3.75
C ILE A 97 -12.51 -7.77 -3.64
N TYR A 98 -11.81 -6.82 -3.03
CA TYR A 98 -12.34 -5.46 -2.84
C TYR A 98 -12.06 -4.58 -4.08
N PRO A 99 -12.82 -3.48 -4.26
CA PRO A 99 -12.74 -2.69 -5.50
C PRO A 99 -11.33 -2.24 -5.89
N LYS A 100 -10.51 -1.83 -4.92
CA LYS A 100 -9.12 -1.43 -5.17
C LYS A 100 -8.23 -2.61 -5.60
N GLU A 101 -8.49 -3.79 -5.07
CA GLU A 101 -7.80 -5.01 -5.46
C GLU A 101 -8.22 -5.46 -6.86
N GLN A 102 -9.51 -5.34 -7.19
CA GLN A 102 -10.01 -5.65 -8.52
C GLN A 102 -9.40 -4.72 -9.58
N GLU A 103 -9.38 -3.41 -9.33
CA GLU A 103 -8.75 -2.43 -10.22
C GLU A 103 -7.26 -2.74 -10.45
N LEU A 104 -6.55 -3.14 -9.38
CA LEU A 104 -5.16 -3.57 -9.50
C LEU A 104 -5.03 -4.79 -10.43
N LEU A 105 -5.90 -5.79 -10.29
CA LEU A 105 -5.88 -7.00 -11.13
C LEU A 105 -6.16 -6.66 -12.59
N ASP A 106 -7.10 -5.77 -12.85
CA ASP A 106 -7.46 -5.32 -14.21
C ASP A 106 -6.28 -4.60 -14.88
N HIS A 107 -5.59 -3.71 -14.15
CA HIS A 107 -4.38 -3.07 -14.64
C HIS A 107 -3.23 -4.05 -14.90
N ILE A 108 -3.04 -5.04 -14.02
CA ILE A 108 -2.05 -6.10 -14.23
C ILE A 108 -2.37 -6.87 -15.51
N ALA A 109 -3.64 -7.23 -15.73
CA ALA A 109 -4.05 -7.95 -16.92
C ALA A 109 -3.74 -7.17 -18.21
N ILE A 110 -4.04 -5.87 -18.23
CA ILE A 110 -3.73 -4.98 -19.37
C ILE A 110 -2.21 -4.94 -19.61
N ASN A 111 -1.42 -4.74 -18.57
CA ASN A 111 0.03 -4.63 -18.68
C ASN A 111 0.67 -5.93 -19.18
N VAL A 112 0.28 -7.07 -18.62
CA VAL A 112 0.81 -8.38 -19.01
C VAL A 112 0.45 -8.68 -20.47
N LYS A 113 -0.77 -8.40 -20.89
CA LYS A 113 -1.20 -8.54 -22.29
C LYS A 113 -0.39 -7.68 -23.25
N ALA A 114 0.02 -6.49 -22.80
CA ALA A 114 0.89 -5.59 -23.55
C ALA A 114 2.39 -5.95 -23.47
N GLY A 115 2.77 -7.02 -22.75
CA GLY A 115 4.15 -7.45 -22.58
C GLY A 115 4.94 -6.68 -21.50
N PHE A 116 4.23 -5.87 -20.69
CA PHE A 116 4.83 -5.10 -19.59
C PHE A 116 4.76 -5.86 -18.28
N ARG A 117 5.64 -5.49 -17.35
CA ARG A 117 5.62 -5.92 -15.95
C ARG A 117 5.13 -4.79 -15.07
N THR A 118 4.44 -5.15 -13.99
CA THR A 118 3.88 -4.18 -13.07
C THR A 118 4.70 -4.11 -11.79
N MET A 119 4.99 -2.91 -11.33
CA MET A 119 5.53 -2.65 -10.00
C MET A 119 4.42 -2.06 -9.12
N VAL A 120 4.17 -2.70 -7.97
CA VAL A 120 3.15 -2.28 -7.02
C VAL A 120 3.83 -1.75 -5.77
N TYR A 121 3.60 -0.50 -5.47
CA TYR A 121 4.13 0.14 -4.27
C TYR A 121 3.12 0.07 -3.13
N CYS A 122 3.57 -0.43 -1.97
CA CYS A 122 2.80 -0.48 -0.74
C CYS A 122 3.48 0.39 0.31
N THR A 123 2.76 1.33 0.89
CA THR A 123 3.28 2.20 1.95
C THR A 123 3.10 1.61 3.34
N HIS A 124 2.11 0.75 3.52
CA HIS A 124 1.82 0.10 4.80
C HIS A 124 2.61 -1.19 4.97
N THR A 125 3.33 -1.29 6.07
CA THR A 125 4.22 -2.40 6.42
C THR A 125 4.13 -2.74 7.89
N GLU A 126 4.89 -3.74 8.34
CA GLU A 126 4.89 -4.25 9.70
C GLU A 126 3.50 -4.73 10.14
N THR A 127 2.91 -4.13 11.17
CA THR A 127 1.58 -4.51 11.68
C THR A 127 0.44 -4.25 10.69
N ARG A 128 0.69 -3.45 9.64
CA ARG A 128 -0.28 -3.09 8.60
C ARG A 128 0.12 -3.61 7.21
N ASP A 129 0.97 -4.63 7.17
CA ASP A 129 1.47 -5.21 5.92
C ASP A 129 0.35 -5.88 5.12
N ILE A 130 0.14 -5.40 3.90
CA ILE A 130 -0.83 -5.93 2.94
C ILE A 130 -0.15 -6.73 1.81
N THR A 131 1.18 -6.77 1.77
CA THR A 131 1.93 -7.34 0.64
C THR A 131 1.66 -8.83 0.45
N GLY A 132 1.49 -9.57 1.54
CA GLY A 132 1.15 -11.00 1.50
C GLY A 132 -0.21 -11.26 0.86
N ARG A 133 -1.22 -10.44 1.20
CA ARG A 133 -2.55 -10.53 0.60
C ARG A 133 -2.51 -10.19 -0.89
N LEU A 134 -1.88 -9.08 -1.26
CA LEU A 134 -1.75 -8.69 -2.66
C LEU A 134 -1.04 -9.76 -3.49
N ALA A 135 0.05 -10.33 -2.98
CA ALA A 135 0.74 -11.43 -3.66
C ALA A 135 -0.21 -12.64 -3.86
N SER A 136 -0.99 -12.99 -2.84
CA SER A 136 -1.92 -14.12 -2.90
C SER A 136 -3.04 -13.91 -3.92
N ILE A 137 -3.67 -12.73 -3.97
CA ILE A 137 -4.76 -12.47 -4.93
C ILE A 137 -4.23 -12.43 -6.36
N ILE A 138 -3.05 -11.83 -6.59
CA ILE A 138 -2.41 -11.76 -7.90
C ILE A 138 -2.03 -13.16 -8.38
N GLN A 139 -1.47 -14.00 -7.50
CA GLN A 139 -1.12 -15.38 -7.83
C GLN A 139 -2.35 -16.23 -8.12
N ARG A 140 -3.44 -16.06 -7.38
CA ARG A 140 -4.73 -16.74 -7.66
C ARG A 140 -5.33 -16.31 -9.00
N ALA A 141 -5.07 -15.10 -9.45
CA ALA A 141 -5.46 -14.62 -10.78
C ALA A 141 -4.55 -15.15 -11.91
N GLY A 142 -3.54 -15.99 -11.59
CA GLY A 142 -2.68 -16.65 -12.57
C GLY A 142 -1.39 -15.90 -12.92
N TYR A 143 -1.08 -14.80 -12.22
CA TYR A 143 0.13 -14.02 -12.48
C TYR A 143 1.25 -14.37 -11.50
N ARG A 144 2.50 -14.29 -11.93
CA ARG A 144 3.69 -14.51 -11.09
C ARG A 144 4.02 -13.23 -10.32
N ALA A 145 3.61 -13.18 -9.05
CA ALA A 145 3.89 -12.08 -8.15
C ALA A 145 4.97 -12.45 -7.13
N THR A 146 5.82 -11.49 -6.79
CA THR A 146 6.79 -11.61 -5.70
C THR A 146 6.87 -10.33 -4.87
N VAL A 147 7.21 -10.48 -3.59
CA VAL A 147 7.39 -9.36 -2.65
C VAL A 147 8.87 -9.14 -2.40
N MET A 148 9.36 -7.94 -2.69
CA MET A 148 10.71 -7.53 -2.28
C MET A 148 10.65 -7.06 -0.83
N LYS A 149 11.32 -7.80 0.07
CA LYS A 149 11.36 -7.50 1.50
C LYS A 149 12.58 -6.68 1.88
N ALA A 150 12.49 -5.90 2.95
CA ALA A 150 13.60 -5.13 3.52
C ALA A 150 14.80 -6.00 3.95
N SER A 151 14.57 -7.30 4.25
CA SER A 151 15.62 -8.27 4.56
C SER A 151 16.60 -8.53 3.40
N ILE A 152 16.21 -8.16 2.15
CA ILE A 152 17.12 -8.21 1.00
C ILE A 152 17.99 -6.95 1.03
N SER A 153 19.30 -7.13 1.32
CA SER A 153 20.22 -5.99 1.38
C SER A 153 20.29 -5.23 0.05
N ALA A 154 20.50 -3.92 0.08
CA ALA A 154 20.53 -3.04 -1.09
C ALA A 154 21.45 -3.59 -2.20
N ARG A 155 22.65 -4.05 -1.81
CA ARG A 155 23.63 -4.66 -2.75
C ARG A 155 23.09 -5.87 -3.50
N ARG A 156 22.19 -6.65 -2.89
CA ARG A 156 21.63 -7.88 -3.47
C ARG A 156 20.35 -7.67 -4.27
N ARG A 157 19.67 -6.53 -4.11
CA ARG A 157 18.34 -6.27 -4.73
C ARG A 157 18.36 -6.40 -6.24
N MET A 158 19.35 -5.82 -6.91
CA MET A 158 19.46 -5.91 -8.37
C MET A 158 19.71 -7.34 -8.88
N GLY A 159 20.55 -8.12 -8.18
CA GLY A 159 20.78 -9.53 -8.50
C GLY A 159 19.51 -10.35 -8.30
N TRP A 160 18.84 -10.15 -7.18
CA TRP A 160 17.57 -10.80 -6.86
C TRP A 160 16.49 -10.46 -7.91
N LEU A 161 16.35 -9.20 -8.31
CA LEU A 161 15.37 -8.79 -9.33
C LEU A 161 15.65 -9.46 -10.69
N ARG A 162 16.92 -9.53 -11.10
CA ARG A 162 17.31 -10.24 -12.33
C ARG A 162 16.91 -11.72 -12.28
N GLU A 163 17.09 -12.35 -11.15
CA GLU A 163 16.68 -13.75 -10.93
C GLU A 163 15.16 -13.93 -11.01
N GLN A 164 14.37 -13.05 -10.37
CA GLN A 164 12.91 -13.09 -10.47
C GLN A 164 12.44 -12.89 -11.92
N ARG A 165 13.08 -11.98 -12.66
CA ARG A 165 12.77 -11.77 -14.08
C ARG A 165 13.03 -13.02 -14.93
N LYS A 166 14.12 -13.74 -14.71
CA LYS A 166 14.41 -15.02 -15.39
C LYS A 166 13.36 -16.07 -15.11
N ARG A 167 12.77 -16.05 -13.92
CA ARG A 167 11.67 -16.95 -13.52
C ARG A 167 10.30 -16.53 -14.08
N GLY A 168 10.23 -15.47 -14.89
CA GLY A 168 8.99 -15.02 -15.54
C GLY A 168 8.12 -14.13 -14.63
N LEU A 169 8.73 -13.26 -13.83
CA LEU A 169 8.02 -12.32 -12.99
C LEU A 169 7.10 -11.40 -13.80
N ASP A 170 5.82 -11.30 -13.40
CA ASP A 170 4.85 -10.37 -13.95
C ASP A 170 4.68 -9.14 -13.04
N VAL A 171 4.66 -9.37 -11.72
CA VAL A 171 4.36 -8.32 -10.73
C VAL A 171 5.37 -8.35 -9.58
N MET A 172 5.99 -7.20 -9.32
CA MET A 172 6.81 -6.99 -8.13
C MET A 172 6.09 -6.07 -7.15
N ILE A 173 5.94 -6.53 -5.91
CA ILE A 173 5.36 -5.75 -4.82
C ILE A 173 6.48 -5.32 -3.90
N CYS A 174 6.58 -4.03 -3.55
CA CYS A 174 7.60 -3.54 -2.65
C CYS A 174 7.20 -2.22 -1.98
N GLN A 175 7.97 -1.82 -0.98
CA GLN A 175 7.94 -0.45 -0.48
C GLN A 175 8.74 0.46 -1.43
N PRO A 176 8.31 1.71 -1.67
CA PRO A 176 9.06 2.67 -2.47
C PRO A 176 10.52 2.80 -2.05
N GLN A 177 10.77 2.92 -0.75
CA GLN A 177 12.11 3.07 -0.15
C GLN A 177 13.09 1.94 -0.50
N LEU A 178 12.59 0.75 -0.85
CA LEU A 178 13.46 -0.38 -1.24
C LEU A 178 14.05 -0.24 -2.65
N VAL A 179 13.48 0.61 -3.49
CA VAL A 179 13.89 0.82 -4.88
C VAL A 179 14.35 2.26 -5.15
N GLU A 180 14.24 3.15 -4.16
CA GLU A 180 14.87 4.46 -4.22
C GLU A 180 16.40 4.29 -4.33
N LEU A 181 16.97 4.91 -5.35
CA LEU A 181 18.42 4.98 -5.52
C LEU A 181 18.93 6.00 -4.51
N GLY A 182 19.59 5.55 -3.46
CA GLY A 182 20.38 6.36 -2.55
C GLY A 182 21.77 6.61 -3.08
#